data_8484bdd6bf24d8ea5856f001056245ae
#
_entry.id   8484bdd6bf24d8ea5856f001056245ae
#
_cell.length_a   1.000
_cell.length_b   1.000
_cell.length_c   1.000
_cell.angle_alpha   90.00
_cell.angle_beta   90.00
_cell.angle_gamma   90.00
#
_symmetry.space_group_name_H-M   'P 1'
#
loop_
_entity.id
_entity.type
_entity.pdbx_description
1 polymer ?
#
loop_
_entity_poly.entity_id
_entity_poly.type
_entity_poly.pdbx_seq_one_letter_code
_entity_poly.pdbx_strand_id
1 'polypeptide(L)'
;PYSYDPRKAKALLAEAGLKDTDGDGILEKNDIPLSLKIDVPLARYLKGREMTALIIRQLGAVGIKVELNPLKWTAFLERRRNNAFSPLYFHGFSSDFNEELDLGVLRPNLQRNLTHWIHPPFIDGYTRLSQTFAPNKRKKLSHKLQRIVREEAPWIFLWNQYDFYGLSSRVKWMPR
;
A
#
# COMPACT_ATOMS: atom_id res chain seq x y z
N PRO A 1 4.01 -11.15 -5.46
CA PRO A 1 3.32 -10.89 -4.18
C PRO A 1 3.78 -11.86 -3.12
N TYR A 2 3.61 -11.49 -1.83
CA TYR A 2 3.79 -12.41 -0.72
C TYR A 2 2.58 -13.37 -0.66
N SER A 3 2.82 -14.63 -0.34
CA SER A 3 1.74 -15.57 -0.04
C SER A 3 1.13 -15.22 1.33
N TYR A 4 -0.17 -15.52 1.50
CA TYR A 4 -0.83 -15.42 2.79
C TYR A 4 -0.27 -16.48 3.75
N ASP A 5 0.44 -16.04 4.78
CA ASP A 5 1.07 -16.92 5.77
C ASP A 5 1.04 -16.29 7.18
N PRO A 6 -0.04 -16.52 7.94
CA PRO A 6 -0.16 -15.97 9.29
C PRO A 6 0.89 -16.52 10.26
N ARG A 7 1.39 -17.75 10.05
CA ARG A 7 2.44 -18.32 10.91
C ARG A 7 3.75 -17.59 10.74
N LYS A 8 4.14 -17.34 9.47
CA LYS A 8 5.32 -16.54 9.16
C LYS A 8 5.18 -15.10 9.66
N ALA A 9 3.98 -14.50 9.53
CA ALA A 9 3.72 -13.16 10.05
C ALA A 9 3.93 -13.09 11.57
N LYS A 10 3.39 -14.06 12.33
CA LYS A 10 3.61 -14.13 13.79
C LYS A 10 5.08 -14.31 14.15
N ALA A 11 5.82 -15.14 13.40
CA ALA A 11 7.26 -15.31 13.64
C ALA A 11 8.03 -14.00 13.43
N LEU A 12 7.77 -13.29 12.34
CA LEU A 12 8.40 -11.99 12.05
C LEU A 12 8.04 -10.92 13.09
N LEU A 13 6.81 -10.88 13.56
CA LEU A 13 6.40 -9.97 14.64
C LEU A 13 7.14 -10.28 15.95
N ALA A 14 7.30 -11.56 16.28
CA ALA A 14 8.08 -11.98 17.44
C ALA A 14 9.58 -11.62 17.30
N GLU A 15 10.18 -11.84 16.12
CA GLU A 15 11.55 -11.41 15.81
C GLU A 15 11.72 -9.89 15.95
N ALA A 16 10.68 -9.11 15.63
CA ALA A 16 10.65 -7.66 15.83
C ALA A 16 10.47 -7.22 17.30
N GLY A 17 10.38 -8.20 18.22
CA GLY A 17 10.24 -7.97 19.67
C GLY A 17 8.82 -7.69 20.13
N LEU A 18 7.82 -8.02 19.32
CA LEU A 18 6.40 -7.89 19.67
C LEU A 18 5.90 -9.18 20.35
N LYS A 19 5.24 -9.05 21.48
CA LYS A 19 4.73 -10.17 22.30
C LYS A 19 3.39 -9.78 22.91
N ASP A 20 2.50 -10.74 23.09
CA ASP A 20 1.30 -10.60 23.90
C ASP A 20 1.70 -10.87 25.37
N THR A 21 1.80 -9.82 26.17
CA THR A 21 2.35 -9.87 27.53
C THR A 21 1.26 -9.99 28.60
N ASP A 22 0.03 -9.57 28.31
CA ASP A 22 -1.10 -9.62 29.24
C ASP A 22 -2.17 -10.67 28.87
N GLY A 23 -2.04 -11.30 27.69
CA GLY A 23 -2.91 -12.39 27.26
C GLY A 23 -4.21 -11.93 26.61
N ASP A 24 -4.32 -10.65 26.22
CA ASP A 24 -5.52 -10.11 25.58
C ASP A 24 -5.60 -10.39 24.06
N GLY A 25 -4.54 -10.97 23.49
CA GLY A 25 -4.42 -11.34 22.08
C GLY A 25 -3.89 -10.21 21.19
N ILE A 26 -3.52 -9.06 21.76
CA ILE A 26 -2.86 -7.95 21.09
C ILE A 26 -1.39 -7.99 21.44
N LEU A 27 -0.52 -7.77 20.46
CA LEU A 27 0.92 -7.73 20.68
C LEU A 27 1.35 -6.36 21.22
N GLU A 28 2.29 -6.36 22.17
CA GLU A 28 2.92 -5.17 22.71
C GLU A 28 4.40 -5.11 22.31
N LYS A 29 4.90 -3.86 22.29
CA LYS A 29 6.33 -3.57 22.29
C LYS A 29 6.62 -2.52 23.36
N ASN A 30 7.48 -2.88 24.34
CA ASN A 30 7.77 -2.01 25.49
C ASN A 30 6.48 -1.59 26.23
N ASP A 31 5.60 -2.54 26.50
CA ASP A 31 4.29 -2.36 27.15
C ASP A 31 3.31 -1.45 26.39
N ILE A 32 3.58 -1.16 25.12
CA ILE A 32 2.70 -0.36 24.28
C ILE A 32 1.97 -1.30 23.31
N PRO A 33 0.62 -1.40 23.38
CA PRO A 33 -0.16 -2.23 22.48
C PRO A 33 0.00 -1.83 21.01
N LEU A 34 0.13 -2.82 20.13
CA LEU A 34 0.15 -2.60 18.68
C LEU A 34 -1.28 -2.35 18.18
N SER A 35 -1.72 -1.11 18.41
CA SER A 35 -3.03 -0.62 18.02
C SER A 35 -2.90 0.46 16.96
N LEU A 36 -3.45 0.21 15.79
CA LEU A 36 -3.37 1.07 14.62
C LEU A 36 -4.76 1.58 14.24
N LYS A 37 -4.81 2.69 13.52
CA LYS A 37 -6.03 3.21 12.90
C LYS A 37 -5.87 3.17 11.39
N ILE A 38 -6.95 2.78 10.66
CA ILE A 38 -6.97 2.74 9.19
C ILE A 38 -8.01 3.74 8.65
N ASP A 39 -7.56 4.69 7.85
CA ASP A 39 -8.41 5.65 7.14
C ASP A 39 -8.93 5.06 5.84
N VAL A 40 -10.24 4.95 5.68
CA VAL A 40 -10.85 4.30 4.51
C VAL A 40 -12.01 5.11 3.94
N PRO A 41 -11.96 5.52 2.67
CA PRO A 41 -13.10 6.12 1.97
C PRO A 41 -14.03 5.01 1.47
N LEU A 42 -14.84 4.42 2.38
CA LEU A 42 -15.60 3.18 2.16
C LEU A 42 -16.50 3.17 0.93
N ALA A 43 -17.06 4.31 0.55
CA ALA A 43 -17.96 4.42 -0.60
C ALA A 43 -17.20 4.64 -1.94
N ARG A 44 -15.88 4.83 -1.90
CA ARG A 44 -15.10 5.16 -3.10
C ARG A 44 -14.71 3.95 -3.92
N TYR A 45 -14.42 2.83 -3.26
CA TYR A 45 -13.91 1.63 -3.89
C TYR A 45 -14.92 0.50 -3.84
N LEU A 46 -14.97 -0.28 -4.93
CA LEU A 46 -15.82 -1.47 -5.00
C LEU A 46 -15.46 -2.42 -3.85
N LYS A 47 -16.48 -2.86 -3.09
CA LYS A 47 -16.30 -3.74 -1.93
C LYS A 47 -15.36 -3.18 -0.83
N GLY A 48 -15.20 -1.86 -0.76
CA GLY A 48 -14.29 -1.21 0.18
C GLY A 48 -14.57 -1.58 1.64
N ARG A 49 -15.85 -1.72 2.03
CA ARG A 49 -16.25 -2.12 3.39
C ARG A 49 -15.85 -3.56 3.70
N GLU A 50 -16.20 -4.49 2.83
CA GLU A 50 -15.94 -5.92 3.00
C GLU A 50 -14.43 -6.21 2.98
N MET A 51 -13.71 -5.55 2.09
CA MET A 51 -12.25 -5.70 1.99
C MET A 51 -11.55 -5.18 3.24
N THR A 52 -11.96 -4.02 3.73
CA THR A 52 -11.39 -3.45 4.96
C THR A 52 -11.69 -4.33 6.17
N ALA A 53 -12.91 -4.85 6.30
CA ALA A 53 -13.26 -5.78 7.37
C ALA A 53 -12.41 -7.06 7.33
N LEU A 54 -12.13 -7.60 6.14
CA LEU A 54 -11.25 -8.75 5.96
C LEU A 54 -9.82 -8.43 6.40
N ILE A 55 -9.27 -7.28 6.00
CA ILE A 55 -7.92 -6.83 6.37
C ILE A 55 -7.80 -6.69 7.89
N ILE A 56 -8.76 -6.02 8.53
CA ILE A 56 -8.79 -5.84 9.98
C ILE A 56 -8.81 -7.21 10.69
N ARG A 57 -9.64 -8.13 10.23
CA ARG A 57 -9.72 -9.48 10.79
C ARG A 57 -8.41 -10.25 10.64
N GLN A 58 -7.76 -10.17 9.47
CA GLN A 58 -6.49 -10.85 9.21
C GLN A 58 -5.36 -10.28 10.05
N LEU A 59 -5.30 -8.98 10.25
CA LEU A 59 -4.33 -8.32 11.13
C LEU A 59 -4.59 -8.69 12.60
N GLY A 60 -5.84 -8.71 13.02
CA GLY A 60 -6.23 -9.18 14.37
C GLY A 60 -5.83 -10.63 14.63
N ALA A 61 -5.90 -11.52 13.64
CA ALA A 61 -5.50 -12.92 13.78
C ALA A 61 -3.99 -13.11 14.06
N VAL A 62 -3.19 -12.08 13.83
CA VAL A 62 -1.74 -12.07 14.13
C VAL A 62 -1.38 -11.11 15.26
N GLY A 63 -2.37 -10.61 16.01
CA GLY A 63 -2.15 -9.79 17.20
C GLY A 63 -2.02 -8.29 16.94
N ILE A 64 -2.44 -7.80 15.77
CA ILE A 64 -2.44 -6.37 15.46
C ILE A 64 -3.87 -5.84 15.54
N LYS A 65 -4.16 -4.99 16.53
CA LYS A 65 -5.45 -4.31 16.64
C LYS A 65 -5.54 -3.19 15.61
N VAL A 66 -6.65 -3.16 14.85
CA VAL A 66 -6.88 -2.10 13.86
C VAL A 66 -8.27 -1.51 14.04
N GLU A 67 -8.34 -0.21 14.26
CA GLU A 67 -9.57 0.57 14.35
C GLU A 67 -9.90 1.18 12.98
N LEU A 68 -11.12 0.94 12.49
CA LEU A 68 -11.61 1.55 11.26
C LEU A 68 -12.00 3.01 11.49
N ASN A 69 -11.43 3.90 10.69
CA ASN A 69 -11.86 5.29 10.56
C ASN A 69 -12.51 5.52 9.19
N PRO A 70 -13.85 5.42 9.09
CA PRO A 70 -14.53 5.62 7.82
C PRO A 70 -14.56 7.10 7.45
N LEU A 71 -14.14 7.41 6.23
CA LEU A 71 -14.10 8.79 5.74
C LEU A 71 -15.01 8.99 4.53
N LYS A 72 -15.61 10.19 4.42
CA LYS A 72 -16.13 10.68 3.15
C LYS A 72 -14.96 10.97 2.20
N TRP A 73 -15.17 10.86 0.90
CA TRP A 73 -14.11 11.09 -0.10
C TRP A 73 -13.45 12.48 0.03
N THR A 74 -14.25 13.50 0.29
CA THR A 74 -13.74 14.87 0.51
C THR A 74 -12.79 14.97 1.71
N ALA A 75 -13.17 14.36 2.84
CA ALA A 75 -12.31 14.32 4.04
C ALA A 75 -11.03 13.49 3.81
N PHE A 76 -11.12 12.40 3.03
CA PHE A 76 -9.95 11.62 2.64
C PHE A 76 -8.98 12.45 1.79
N LEU A 77 -9.49 13.22 0.81
CA LEU A 77 -8.66 14.11 0.00
C LEU A 77 -8.04 15.25 0.82
N GLU A 78 -8.74 15.76 1.82
CA GLU A 78 -8.22 16.77 2.75
C GLU A 78 -7.06 16.20 3.57
N ARG A 79 -7.23 15.01 4.17
CA ARG A 79 -6.13 14.32 4.86
C ARG A 79 -4.93 14.09 3.96
N ARG A 80 -5.18 13.69 2.70
CA ARG A 80 -4.12 13.51 1.71
C ARG A 80 -3.36 14.81 1.43
N ARG A 81 -4.06 15.94 1.24
CA ARG A 81 -3.42 17.25 1.00
C ARG A 81 -2.60 17.72 2.18
N ASN A 82 -3.10 17.47 3.40
CA ASN A 82 -2.47 17.90 4.64
C ASN A 82 -1.47 16.88 5.20
N ASN A 83 -1.25 15.76 4.47
CA ASN A 83 -0.40 14.66 4.91
C ASN A 83 -0.75 14.17 6.34
N ALA A 84 -2.05 14.05 6.63
CA ALA A 84 -2.62 13.82 7.95
C ALA A 84 -3.37 12.48 8.06
N PHE A 85 -2.93 11.47 7.31
CA PHE A 85 -3.47 10.12 7.43
C PHE A 85 -3.12 9.46 8.76
N SER A 86 -4.02 8.59 9.21
CA SER A 86 -3.73 7.61 10.25
C SER A 86 -2.57 6.69 9.83
N PRO A 87 -1.97 5.92 10.76
CA PRO A 87 -0.84 5.02 10.44
C PRO A 87 -1.09 4.09 9.26
N LEU A 88 -2.36 3.72 9.04
CA LEU A 88 -2.78 2.98 7.85
C LEU A 88 -3.83 3.77 7.08
N TYR A 89 -3.81 3.68 5.77
CA TYR A 89 -4.86 4.20 4.91
C TYR A 89 -5.07 3.29 3.70
N PHE A 90 -6.32 3.18 3.26
CA PHE A 90 -6.70 2.39 2.10
C PHE A 90 -6.85 3.29 0.88
N HIS A 91 -6.03 3.07 -0.14
CA HIS A 91 -6.00 3.91 -1.32
C HIS A 91 -5.93 3.08 -2.61
N GLY A 92 -6.76 3.43 -3.60
CA GLY A 92 -6.62 2.94 -4.96
C GLY A 92 -5.72 3.89 -5.76
N PHE A 93 -4.79 3.32 -6.49
CA PHE A 93 -3.88 4.05 -7.37
C PHE A 93 -4.14 3.64 -8.82
N SER A 94 -4.28 4.63 -9.70
CA SER A 94 -4.37 4.39 -11.14
C SER A 94 -2.96 4.43 -11.73
N SER A 95 -2.57 3.38 -12.44
CA SER A 95 -1.32 3.37 -13.20
C SER A 95 -1.45 4.26 -14.43
N ASP A 96 -0.40 4.99 -14.74
CA ASP A 96 -0.25 5.74 -15.99
C ASP A 96 0.35 4.86 -17.10
N PHE A 97 0.49 3.53 -16.87
CA PHE A 97 1.19 2.58 -17.73
C PHE A 97 2.63 2.98 -18.05
N ASN A 98 3.23 3.71 -17.12
CA ASN A 98 4.60 4.18 -17.21
C ASN A 98 5.30 3.88 -15.87
N GLU A 99 6.26 2.96 -15.90
CA GLU A 99 6.95 2.49 -14.70
C GLU A 99 7.71 3.60 -13.97
N GLU A 100 8.15 4.64 -14.66
CA GLU A 100 8.82 5.78 -14.04
C GLU A 100 7.82 6.65 -13.27
N LEU A 101 6.66 6.94 -13.84
CA LEU A 101 5.61 7.71 -13.17
C LEU A 101 5.05 6.94 -11.98
N ASP A 102 4.81 5.65 -12.15
CA ASP A 102 4.27 4.79 -11.09
C ASP A 102 5.23 4.64 -9.90
N LEU A 103 6.52 4.38 -10.16
CA LEU A 103 7.55 4.34 -9.13
C LEU A 103 7.84 5.72 -8.53
N GLY A 104 7.68 6.76 -9.33
CA GLY A 104 7.93 8.15 -8.95
C GLY A 104 7.09 8.63 -7.77
N VAL A 105 5.94 8.01 -7.50
CA VAL A 105 5.08 8.38 -6.36
C VAL A 105 5.73 8.11 -5.00
N LEU A 106 6.75 7.25 -4.96
CA LEU A 106 7.50 6.91 -3.75
C LEU A 106 8.75 7.78 -3.54
N ARG A 107 8.98 8.78 -4.40
CA ARG A 107 10.09 9.71 -4.20
C ARG A 107 9.89 10.59 -2.97
N PRO A 108 10.95 10.89 -2.21
CA PRO A 108 10.85 11.83 -1.10
C PRO A 108 10.43 13.22 -1.59
N ASN A 109 9.81 14.00 -0.71
CA ASN A 109 9.37 15.37 -0.97
C ASN A 109 8.31 15.54 -2.07
N LEU A 110 7.69 14.47 -2.55
CA LEU A 110 6.51 14.55 -3.39
C LEU A 110 5.25 14.54 -2.51
N GLN A 111 4.32 15.43 -2.79
CA GLN A 111 2.99 15.42 -2.14
C GLN A 111 2.22 14.09 -2.35
N ARG A 112 2.71 13.24 -3.25
CA ARG A 112 2.15 11.91 -3.53
C ARG A 112 2.78 10.80 -2.68
N ASN A 113 3.97 11.02 -2.11
CA ASN A 113 4.59 10.07 -1.19
C ASN A 113 4.01 10.23 0.22
N LEU A 114 2.91 9.53 0.45
CA LEU A 114 2.16 9.57 1.70
C LEU A 114 2.66 8.52 2.72
N THR A 115 3.70 7.78 2.37
CA THR A 115 4.26 6.73 3.23
C THR A 115 5.38 7.23 4.13
N HIS A 116 5.90 8.43 3.86
CA HIS A 116 7.12 8.98 4.47
C HIS A 116 8.36 8.08 4.32
N TRP A 117 8.26 7.05 3.47
CA TRP A 117 9.37 6.13 3.23
C TRP A 117 10.51 6.84 2.50
N ILE A 118 11.71 6.72 3.06
CA ILE A 118 12.95 7.25 2.49
C ILE A 118 13.94 6.10 2.39
N HIS A 119 14.35 5.76 1.16
CA HIS A 119 15.27 4.66 0.89
C HIS A 119 16.34 5.11 -0.11
N PRO A 120 17.56 5.45 0.34
CA PRO A 120 18.60 6.01 -0.54
C PRO A 120 18.88 5.17 -1.79
N PRO A 121 19.02 3.82 -1.73
CA PRO A 121 19.22 3.01 -2.93
C PRO A 121 18.08 3.08 -3.94
N PHE A 122 16.83 3.30 -3.48
CA PHE A 122 15.68 3.53 -4.36
C PHE A 122 15.79 4.89 -5.04
N ILE A 123 16.12 5.93 -4.29
CA ILE A 123 16.24 7.32 -4.81
C ILE A 123 17.32 7.38 -5.90
N ASP A 124 18.50 6.81 -5.64
CA ASP A 124 19.61 6.76 -6.61
C ASP A 124 19.22 5.97 -7.86
N GLY A 125 18.59 4.81 -7.66
CA GLY A 125 18.12 3.97 -8.75
C GLY A 125 17.05 4.65 -9.59
N TYR A 126 16.14 5.38 -8.96
CA TYR A 126 15.10 6.15 -9.64
C TYR A 126 15.71 7.30 -10.48
N THR A 127 16.66 8.04 -9.92
CA THR A 127 17.40 9.08 -10.64
C THR A 127 18.08 8.53 -11.89
N ARG A 128 18.71 7.34 -11.78
CA ARG A 128 19.29 6.66 -12.95
C ARG A 128 18.22 6.23 -13.96
N LEU A 129 17.08 5.75 -13.50
CA LEU A 129 15.97 5.35 -14.37
C LEU A 129 15.48 6.53 -15.21
N SER A 130 15.26 7.69 -14.59
CA SER A 130 14.78 8.92 -15.27
C SER A 130 15.77 9.47 -16.30
N GLN A 131 17.05 9.15 -16.18
CA GLN A 131 18.12 9.57 -17.10
C GLN A 131 18.50 8.51 -18.15
N THR A 132 17.87 7.33 -18.09
CA THR A 132 18.20 6.21 -18.96
C THR A 132 17.19 6.06 -20.08
N PHE A 133 17.58 6.23 -21.34
CA PHE A 133 16.73 6.11 -22.51
C PHE A 133 16.76 4.72 -23.16
N ALA A 134 17.85 3.96 -22.99
CA ALA A 134 18.00 2.64 -23.60
C ALA A 134 16.99 1.62 -23.02
N PRO A 135 16.07 1.04 -23.83
CA PRO A 135 14.93 0.25 -23.32
C PRO A 135 15.34 -0.92 -22.41
N ASN A 136 16.36 -1.67 -22.81
CA ASN A 136 16.84 -2.82 -22.03
C ASN A 136 17.46 -2.42 -20.68
N LYS A 137 18.13 -1.27 -20.64
CA LYS A 137 18.72 -0.74 -19.39
C LYS A 137 17.61 -0.21 -18.47
N ARG A 138 16.62 0.51 -19.05
CA ARG A 138 15.42 0.97 -18.31
C ARG A 138 14.71 -0.21 -17.65
N LYS A 139 14.39 -1.25 -18.42
CA LYS A 139 13.71 -2.44 -17.92
C LYS A 139 14.45 -3.07 -16.73
N LYS A 140 15.77 -3.20 -16.82
CA LYS A 140 16.59 -3.75 -15.71
C LYS A 140 16.53 -2.87 -14.46
N LEU A 141 16.62 -1.55 -14.62
CA LEU A 141 16.54 -0.59 -13.51
C LEU A 141 15.13 -0.61 -12.88
N SER A 142 14.09 -0.57 -13.69
CA SER A 142 12.70 -0.65 -13.22
C SER A 142 12.45 -1.93 -12.40
N HIS A 143 12.86 -3.11 -12.90
CA HIS A 143 12.74 -4.37 -12.15
C HIS A 143 13.51 -4.36 -10.83
N LYS A 144 14.70 -3.74 -10.80
CA LYS A 144 15.49 -3.58 -9.56
C LYS A 144 14.72 -2.72 -8.54
N LEU A 145 14.17 -1.60 -8.97
CA LEU A 145 13.40 -0.71 -8.11
C LEU A 145 12.11 -1.36 -7.59
N GLN A 146 11.38 -2.06 -8.45
CA GLN A 146 10.19 -2.83 -8.04
C GLN A 146 10.52 -3.89 -6.99
N ARG A 147 11.71 -4.52 -7.08
CA ARG A 147 12.16 -5.47 -6.07
C ARG A 147 12.41 -4.78 -4.73
N ILE A 148 13.10 -3.64 -4.72
CA ILE A 148 13.31 -2.84 -3.51
C ILE A 148 11.97 -2.48 -2.88
N VAL A 149 11.03 -1.93 -3.65
CA VAL A 149 9.70 -1.56 -3.16
C VAL A 149 8.95 -2.77 -2.58
N ARG A 150 9.11 -3.95 -3.17
CA ARG A 150 8.52 -5.18 -2.66
C ARG A 150 9.15 -5.61 -1.33
N GLU A 151 10.48 -5.58 -1.24
CA GLU A 151 11.23 -6.05 -0.07
C GLU A 151 11.06 -5.11 1.13
N GLU A 152 11.10 -3.81 0.90
CA GLU A 152 10.91 -2.77 1.92
C GLU A 152 9.44 -2.53 2.30
N ALA A 153 8.52 -2.97 1.46
CA ALA A 153 7.07 -2.91 1.66
C ALA A 153 6.51 -1.56 2.15
N PRO A 154 6.87 -0.39 1.54
CA PRO A 154 6.27 0.89 1.90
C PRO A 154 4.76 0.93 1.65
N TRP A 155 4.27 0.02 0.81
CA TRP A 155 2.86 -0.26 0.55
C TRP A 155 2.56 -1.74 0.69
N ILE A 156 1.36 -2.06 1.15
CA ILE A 156 0.79 -3.39 1.07
C ILE A 156 0.01 -3.49 -0.23
N PHE A 157 0.58 -4.16 -1.24
CA PHE A 157 -0.06 -4.37 -2.54
C PHE A 157 -1.15 -5.43 -2.41
N LEU A 158 -2.41 -5.03 -2.62
CA LEU A 158 -3.56 -5.91 -2.41
C LEU A 158 -3.97 -6.62 -3.69
N TRP A 159 -4.44 -5.88 -4.70
CA TRP A 159 -4.87 -6.43 -6.00
C TRP A 159 -4.91 -5.35 -7.08
N ASN A 160 -4.98 -5.79 -8.33
CA ASN A 160 -5.39 -4.96 -9.45
C ASN A 160 -6.89 -5.13 -9.70
N GLN A 161 -7.61 -4.02 -9.79
CA GLN A 161 -9.04 -4.04 -10.09
C GLN A 161 -9.26 -4.28 -11.58
N TYR A 162 -10.25 -5.11 -11.92
CA TYR A 162 -10.74 -5.24 -13.29
C TYR A 162 -11.82 -4.19 -13.52
N ASP A 163 -11.74 -3.49 -14.65
CA ASP A 163 -12.79 -2.61 -15.12
C ASP A 163 -13.66 -3.35 -16.14
N PHE A 164 -14.97 -3.18 -16.05
CA PHE A 164 -15.94 -3.80 -16.93
C PHE A 164 -16.62 -2.73 -17.77
N TYR A 165 -16.64 -2.93 -19.06
CA TYR A 165 -17.25 -2.00 -20.02
C TYR A 165 -18.42 -2.66 -20.72
N GLY A 166 -19.61 -2.06 -20.62
CA GLY A 166 -20.78 -2.42 -21.42
C GLY A 166 -20.80 -1.61 -22.72
N LEU A 167 -20.80 -2.29 -23.86
CA LEU A 167 -20.83 -1.63 -25.17
C LEU A 167 -22.08 -2.02 -25.95
N SER A 168 -22.67 -1.03 -26.62
CA SER A 168 -23.69 -1.31 -27.65
C SER A 168 -23.03 -2.05 -28.82
N SER A 169 -23.76 -3.03 -29.42
CA SER A 169 -23.28 -3.76 -30.61
C SER A 169 -22.96 -2.85 -31.81
N ARG A 170 -23.47 -1.61 -31.77
CA ARG A 170 -23.21 -0.58 -32.80
C ARG A 170 -21.89 0.17 -32.60
N VAL A 171 -21.22 -0.01 -31.46
CA VAL A 171 -19.96 0.68 -31.12
C VAL A 171 -18.80 -0.31 -31.24
N LYS A 172 -17.85 0.01 -32.12
CA LYS A 172 -16.58 -0.72 -32.22
C LYS A 172 -15.52 0.03 -31.41
N TRP A 173 -15.30 -0.39 -30.17
CA TRP A 173 -14.28 0.16 -29.29
C TRP A 173 -13.66 -0.94 -28.43
N MET A 174 -12.40 -0.79 -28.12
CA MET A 174 -11.66 -1.66 -27.19
C MET A 174 -10.85 -0.77 -26.23
N PRO A 175 -10.90 -1.01 -24.92
CA PRO A 175 -10.05 -0.28 -23.98
C PRO A 175 -8.57 -0.55 -24.28
N ARG A 176 -7.76 0.48 -24.14
CA ARG A 176 -6.29 0.38 -24.30
C ARG A 176 -5.64 -0.03 -23.00
#